data_15953f38a477970671a035c8684a4906
#
_entry.id   15953f38a477970671a035c8684a4906
#
_cell.length_a   1.000
_cell.length_b   1.000
_cell.length_c   1.000
_cell.angle_alpha   90.00
_cell.angle_beta   90.00
_cell.angle_gamma   90.00
#
_symmetry.space_group_name_H-M   'P 1'
#
loop_
_entity.id
_entity.type
_entity.pdbx_description
1 polymer ?
#
loop_
_entity_poly.entity_id
_entity_poly.type
_entity_poly.pdbx_seq_one_letter_code
_entity_poly.pdbx_strand_id
1 'polypeptide(L)'
;MLSKNDKEISRSQLIRYSILIYWSLFWLLNIADKIIGGSHFLWVGRDRFAQFQKFFASAGLESPFIADFALAVAAGLEGFAFVFFTGALFKLFKNKVEDCRSWFFIGIGLTLATFTIFSIGDHIFGDRFELLEHTLFWFLTLFSWFVFNRLEHKSDEQAKVKDKRQLIGAALVALVLIGITSFSIFNYNTHFFSRRTDALAAEQIGSDIYKVSFPFLGGSTVFEKSIRKFKKEHPTKMINHIYTVPKPLRLKKADGLIFYIVTEDRP
;
A
#
# COMPACT_ATOMS: atom_id res chain seq x y z
N MET A 1 -46.42 -26.20 -7.81
CA MET A 1 -45.62 -25.87 -9.01
C MET A 1 -44.77 -24.64 -8.71
N LEU A 2 -43.57 -24.83 -8.24
CA LEU A 2 -42.64 -23.75 -8.02
C LEU A 2 -41.81 -23.56 -9.29
N SER A 3 -42.14 -22.55 -10.08
CA SER A 3 -41.29 -22.11 -11.19
C SER A 3 -40.06 -21.47 -10.61
N LYS A 4 -39.02 -22.22 -10.48
CA LYS A 4 -37.66 -21.76 -10.16
C LYS A 4 -37.12 -21.07 -11.40
N ASN A 5 -37.33 -19.75 -11.49
CA ASN A 5 -36.65 -18.91 -12.47
C ASN A 5 -35.15 -18.88 -12.09
N ASP A 6 -34.44 -19.92 -12.41
CA ASP A 6 -32.99 -19.93 -12.43
C ASP A 6 -32.56 -18.96 -13.56
N LYS A 7 -32.37 -17.67 -13.21
CA LYS A 7 -31.79 -16.72 -14.14
C LYS A 7 -30.34 -17.14 -14.37
N GLU A 8 -30.11 -17.80 -15.51
CA GLU A 8 -28.73 -18.06 -15.96
C GLU A 8 -27.95 -16.75 -16.02
N ILE A 9 -26.83 -16.70 -15.28
CA ILE A 9 -25.92 -15.57 -15.32
C ILE A 9 -25.26 -15.56 -16.70
N SER A 10 -25.43 -14.47 -17.44
CA SER A 10 -24.79 -14.34 -18.75
C SER A 10 -23.27 -14.24 -18.62
N ARG A 11 -22.52 -14.64 -19.65
CA ARG A 11 -21.06 -14.54 -19.67
C ARG A 11 -20.58 -13.09 -19.42
N SER A 12 -21.28 -12.11 -19.97
CA SER A 12 -20.99 -10.70 -19.76
C SER A 12 -21.19 -10.27 -18.32
N GLN A 13 -22.24 -10.75 -17.66
CA GLN A 13 -22.44 -10.48 -16.22
C GLN A 13 -21.35 -11.12 -15.37
N LEU A 14 -20.92 -12.34 -15.68
CA LEU A 14 -19.84 -13.01 -14.96
C LEU A 14 -18.54 -12.21 -15.01
N ILE A 15 -18.14 -11.69 -16.18
CA ILE A 15 -16.95 -10.87 -16.33
C ILE A 15 -17.08 -9.55 -15.53
N ARG A 16 -18.24 -8.92 -15.55
CA ARG A 16 -18.50 -7.71 -14.75
C ARG A 16 -18.39 -7.98 -13.25
N TYR A 17 -18.94 -9.07 -12.76
CA TYR A 17 -18.79 -9.50 -11.37
C TYR A 17 -17.31 -9.72 -11.03
N SER A 18 -16.56 -10.41 -11.90
CA SER A 18 -15.14 -10.67 -11.68
C SER A 18 -14.32 -9.38 -11.56
N ILE A 19 -14.56 -8.41 -12.43
CA ILE A 19 -13.89 -7.09 -12.38
C ILE A 19 -14.20 -6.36 -11.06
N LEU A 20 -15.49 -6.30 -10.68
CA LEU A 20 -15.90 -5.60 -9.47
C LEU A 20 -15.41 -6.28 -8.20
N ILE A 21 -15.45 -7.62 -8.14
CA ILE A 21 -14.91 -8.39 -7.03
C ILE A 21 -13.40 -8.17 -6.90
N TYR A 22 -12.68 -8.23 -8.03
CA TYR A 22 -11.22 -8.00 -8.03
C TYR A 22 -10.87 -6.64 -7.43
N TRP A 23 -11.44 -5.55 -7.93
CA TRP A 23 -11.13 -4.20 -7.45
C TRP A 23 -11.63 -3.95 -6.02
N SER A 24 -12.77 -4.51 -5.64
CA SER A 24 -13.25 -4.43 -4.25
C SER A 24 -12.29 -5.12 -3.29
N LEU A 25 -11.85 -6.34 -3.60
CA LEU A 25 -10.90 -7.09 -2.78
C LEU A 25 -9.51 -6.46 -2.78
N PHE A 26 -9.05 -5.97 -3.93
CA PHE A 26 -7.77 -5.29 -4.05
C PHE A 26 -7.67 -4.11 -3.05
N TRP A 27 -8.65 -3.20 -3.09
CA TRP A 27 -8.65 -2.05 -2.19
C TRP A 27 -8.94 -2.42 -0.74
N LEU A 28 -9.79 -3.42 -0.50
CA LEU A 28 -10.03 -3.93 0.86
C LEU A 28 -8.74 -4.44 1.50
N LEU A 29 -7.95 -5.21 0.77
CA LEU A 29 -6.69 -5.75 1.29
C LEU A 29 -5.65 -4.66 1.54
N ASN A 30 -5.59 -3.63 0.67
CA ASN A 30 -4.70 -2.49 0.88
C ASN A 30 -5.06 -1.68 2.13
N ILE A 31 -6.36 -1.48 2.41
CA ILE A 31 -6.82 -0.82 3.63
C ILE A 31 -6.57 -1.69 4.87
N ALA A 32 -6.89 -2.99 4.77
CA ALA A 32 -6.71 -3.94 5.86
C ALA A 32 -5.24 -4.03 6.30
N ASP A 33 -4.30 -3.98 5.34
CA ASP A 33 -2.87 -3.95 5.62
C ASP A 33 -2.48 -2.75 6.52
N LYS A 34 -3.03 -1.58 6.25
CA LYS A 34 -2.79 -0.38 7.05
C LYS A 34 -3.47 -0.40 8.42
N ILE A 35 -4.63 -1.05 8.55
CA ILE A 35 -5.36 -1.20 9.81
C ILE A 35 -4.68 -2.23 10.73
N ILE A 36 -4.23 -3.35 10.16
CA ILE A 36 -3.62 -4.46 10.91
C ILE A 36 -2.17 -4.15 11.31
N GLY A 37 -1.54 -3.17 10.68
CA GLY A 37 -0.22 -2.69 11.10
C GLY A 37 0.95 -3.35 10.39
N GLY A 38 0.96 -3.33 9.07
CA GLY A 38 2.15 -3.51 8.25
C GLY A 38 2.89 -4.83 8.46
N SER A 39 4.17 -4.73 8.78
CA SER A 39 5.11 -5.87 8.80
C SER A 39 4.84 -6.96 9.85
N HIS A 40 3.93 -6.75 10.79
CA HIS A 40 3.61 -7.76 11.81
C HIS A 40 2.72 -8.88 11.28
N PHE A 41 1.93 -8.58 10.26
CA PHE A 41 1.05 -9.53 9.60
C PHE A 41 1.35 -9.48 8.10
N LEU A 42 2.03 -10.42 7.59
CA LEU A 42 2.50 -10.54 6.20
C LEU A 42 1.37 -10.61 5.16
N TRP A 43 0.58 -9.56 5.04
CA TRP A 43 -0.41 -9.49 3.98
C TRP A 43 0.22 -9.10 2.64
N VAL A 44 1.15 -8.16 2.65
CA VAL A 44 1.74 -7.57 1.43
C VAL A 44 3.27 -7.71 1.39
N GLY A 45 3.90 -8.21 2.45
CA GLY A 45 5.34 -8.44 2.47
C GLY A 45 6.21 -7.19 2.59
N ARG A 46 5.62 -5.99 2.73
CA ARG A 46 6.34 -4.72 2.85
C ARG A 46 5.82 -3.90 4.01
N ASP A 47 6.72 -3.25 4.74
CA ASP A 47 6.39 -2.27 5.77
C ASP A 47 6.16 -0.90 5.10
N ARG A 48 4.91 -0.60 4.76
CA ARG A 48 4.52 0.65 4.11
C ARG A 48 4.85 1.89 4.95
N PHE A 49 4.78 1.77 6.26
CA PHE A 49 5.11 2.87 7.17
C PHE A 49 6.59 3.23 7.07
N ALA A 50 7.46 2.24 7.16
CA ALA A 50 8.90 2.44 7.02
C ALA A 50 9.27 2.92 5.60
N GLN A 51 8.59 2.45 4.57
CA GLN A 51 8.80 2.86 3.19
C GLN A 51 8.49 4.34 3.00
N PHE A 52 7.33 4.82 3.43
CA PHE A 52 6.95 6.23 3.33
C PHE A 52 7.92 7.11 4.09
N GLN A 53 8.32 6.72 5.29
CA GLN A 53 9.29 7.48 6.06
C GLN A 53 10.66 7.57 5.39
N LYS A 54 11.13 6.48 4.81
CA LYS A 54 12.36 6.46 4.01
C LYS A 54 12.27 7.43 2.82
N PHE A 55 11.15 7.42 2.10
CA PHE A 55 10.94 8.27 0.95
C PHE A 55 10.99 9.75 1.34
N PHE A 56 10.21 10.15 2.33
CA PHE A 56 10.19 11.54 2.78
C PHE A 56 11.51 11.99 3.40
N ALA A 57 12.17 11.14 4.18
CA ALA A 57 13.49 11.43 4.72
C ALA A 57 14.54 11.59 3.61
N SER A 58 14.49 10.83 2.52
CA SER A 58 15.40 10.98 1.38
C SER A 58 15.23 12.31 0.65
N ALA A 59 14.06 12.93 0.74
CA ALA A 59 13.78 14.27 0.23
C ALA A 59 14.06 15.40 1.26
N GLY A 60 14.68 15.08 2.41
CA GLY A 60 14.97 16.05 3.47
C GLY A 60 13.78 16.34 4.39
N LEU A 61 12.68 15.64 4.25
CA LEU A 61 11.48 15.79 5.08
C LEU A 61 11.48 14.69 6.17
N GLU A 62 12.33 14.89 7.18
CA GLU A 62 12.61 13.87 8.21
C GLU A 62 11.49 13.69 9.25
N SER A 63 10.49 14.60 9.28
CA SER A 63 9.39 14.49 10.24
C SER A 63 8.52 13.26 9.96
N PRO A 64 8.39 12.34 10.92
CA PRO A 64 7.50 11.18 10.78
C PRO A 64 6.05 11.56 10.46
N PHE A 65 5.60 12.69 11.01
CA PHE A 65 4.24 13.19 10.79
C PHE A 65 3.93 13.46 9.31
N ILE A 66 4.90 13.94 8.52
CA ILE A 66 4.70 14.21 7.09
C ILE A 66 4.45 12.89 6.33
N ALA A 67 5.28 11.89 6.61
CA ALA A 67 5.14 10.57 5.99
C ALA A 67 3.80 9.90 6.36
N ASP A 68 3.40 10.02 7.63
CA ASP A 68 2.15 9.46 8.13
C ASP A 68 0.93 10.16 7.55
N PHE A 69 0.99 11.48 7.44
CA PHE A 69 -0.06 12.26 6.81
C PHE A 69 -0.20 11.87 5.33
N ALA A 70 0.90 11.75 4.60
CA ALA A 70 0.88 11.31 3.19
C ALA A 70 0.30 9.89 3.06
N LEU A 71 0.69 8.97 3.94
CA LEU A 71 0.15 7.61 3.96
C LEU A 71 -1.36 7.60 4.31
N ALA A 72 -1.80 8.46 5.24
CA ALA A 72 -3.21 8.59 5.58
C ALA A 72 -4.04 9.16 4.41
N VAL A 73 -3.51 10.13 3.65
CA VAL A 73 -4.15 10.64 2.43
C VAL A 73 -4.25 9.55 1.37
N ALA A 74 -3.18 8.78 1.15
CA ALA A 74 -3.19 7.63 0.24
C ALA A 74 -4.25 6.60 0.64
N ALA A 75 -4.28 6.22 1.93
CA ALA A 75 -5.30 5.32 2.47
C ALA A 75 -6.72 5.87 2.34
N GLY A 76 -6.88 7.19 2.38
CA GLY A 76 -8.14 7.87 2.12
C GLY A 76 -8.66 7.61 0.71
N LEU A 77 -7.82 7.78 -0.31
CA LEU A 77 -8.17 7.50 -1.71
C LEU A 77 -8.53 6.03 -1.93
N GLU A 78 -7.77 5.12 -1.32
CA GLU A 78 -8.03 3.68 -1.35
C GLU A 78 -9.39 3.34 -0.71
N GLY A 79 -9.71 3.98 0.43
CA GLY A 79 -10.98 3.80 1.13
C GLY A 79 -12.17 4.26 0.28
N PHE A 80 -12.06 5.39 -0.38
CA PHE A 80 -13.09 5.83 -1.32
C PHE A 80 -13.22 4.87 -2.50
N ALA A 81 -12.13 4.44 -3.12
CA ALA A 81 -12.16 3.49 -4.23
C ALA A 81 -12.84 2.17 -3.81
N PHE A 82 -12.49 1.62 -2.65
CA PHE A 82 -13.12 0.42 -2.09
C PHE A 82 -14.64 0.57 -1.98
N VAL A 83 -15.12 1.67 -1.39
CA VAL A 83 -16.56 1.91 -1.18
C VAL A 83 -17.30 1.99 -2.51
N PHE A 84 -16.73 2.67 -3.51
CA PHE A 84 -17.40 2.80 -4.81
C PHE A 84 -17.40 1.50 -5.61
N PHE A 85 -16.33 0.71 -5.63
CA PHE A 85 -16.34 -0.60 -6.28
C PHE A 85 -17.29 -1.58 -5.59
N THR A 86 -17.29 -1.63 -4.26
CA THR A 86 -18.19 -2.49 -3.50
C THR A 86 -19.65 -2.05 -3.69
N GLY A 87 -19.90 -0.74 -3.70
CA GLY A 87 -21.22 -0.19 -4.00
C GLY A 87 -21.69 -0.55 -5.42
N ALA A 88 -20.79 -0.46 -6.42
CA ALA A 88 -21.09 -0.89 -7.79
C ALA A 88 -21.44 -2.39 -7.85
N LEU A 89 -20.70 -3.23 -7.13
CA LEU A 89 -20.97 -4.67 -7.01
C LEU A 89 -22.37 -4.92 -6.42
N PHE A 90 -22.73 -4.21 -5.33
CA PHE A 90 -24.07 -4.29 -4.75
C PHE A 90 -25.18 -3.85 -5.70
N LYS A 91 -24.93 -2.81 -6.51
CA LYS A 91 -25.89 -2.36 -7.54
C LYS A 91 -26.07 -3.41 -8.62
N LEU A 92 -24.98 -4.06 -9.05
CA LEU A 92 -25.06 -5.14 -10.04
C LEU A 92 -25.85 -6.34 -9.50
N PHE A 93 -25.65 -6.75 -8.25
CA PHE A 93 -26.45 -7.79 -7.62
C PHE A 93 -27.95 -7.47 -7.57
N LYS A 94 -28.28 -6.18 -7.43
CA LYS A 94 -29.67 -5.70 -7.45
C LYS A 94 -30.21 -5.44 -8.87
N ASN A 95 -29.51 -5.85 -9.92
CA ASN A 95 -29.85 -5.60 -11.34
C ASN A 95 -30.05 -4.11 -11.68
N LYS A 96 -29.40 -3.20 -10.95
CA LYS A 96 -29.39 -1.74 -11.21
C LYS A 96 -28.16 -1.39 -12.03
N VAL A 97 -28.17 -1.77 -13.31
CA VAL A 97 -26.98 -1.71 -14.17
C VAL A 97 -26.45 -0.29 -14.35
N GLU A 98 -27.32 0.69 -14.56
CA GLU A 98 -26.90 2.10 -14.74
C GLU A 98 -26.28 2.70 -13.48
N ASP A 99 -26.89 2.45 -12.31
CA ASP A 99 -26.32 2.87 -11.04
C ASP A 99 -24.95 2.21 -10.82
N CYS A 100 -24.83 0.91 -11.14
CA CYS A 100 -23.58 0.17 -11.09
C CYS A 100 -22.51 0.83 -11.95
N ARG A 101 -22.83 1.20 -13.20
CA ARG A 101 -21.91 1.88 -14.12
C ARG A 101 -21.40 3.20 -13.56
N SER A 102 -22.30 4.02 -13.00
CA SER A 102 -21.94 5.32 -12.41
C SER A 102 -21.01 5.15 -11.23
N TRP A 103 -21.27 4.22 -10.33
CA TRP A 103 -20.44 3.95 -9.18
C TRP A 103 -19.08 3.35 -9.60
N PHE A 104 -19.09 2.43 -10.55
CA PHE A 104 -17.88 1.87 -11.12
C PHE A 104 -16.99 2.94 -11.75
N PHE A 105 -17.56 3.89 -12.50
CA PHE A 105 -16.83 5.00 -13.09
C PHE A 105 -16.13 5.87 -12.03
N ILE A 106 -16.80 6.16 -10.90
CA ILE A 106 -16.19 6.89 -9.80
C ILE A 106 -15.03 6.09 -9.20
N GLY A 107 -15.21 4.78 -8.95
CA GLY A 107 -14.15 3.89 -8.48
C GLY A 107 -12.94 3.85 -9.40
N ILE A 108 -13.17 3.77 -10.70
CA ILE A 108 -12.12 3.85 -11.74
C ILE A 108 -11.37 5.18 -11.67
N GLY A 109 -12.09 6.30 -11.62
CA GLY A 109 -11.48 7.64 -11.55
C GLY A 109 -10.59 7.81 -10.31
N LEU A 110 -11.07 7.37 -9.14
CA LEU A 110 -10.30 7.38 -7.90
C LEU A 110 -9.05 6.49 -7.99
N THR A 111 -9.18 5.31 -8.57
CA THR A 111 -8.06 4.37 -8.75
C THR A 111 -7.00 4.93 -9.69
N LEU A 112 -7.41 5.51 -10.82
CA LEU A 112 -6.48 6.17 -11.75
C LEU A 112 -5.76 7.35 -11.09
N ALA A 113 -6.50 8.18 -10.33
CA ALA A 113 -5.89 9.27 -9.58
C ALA A 113 -4.87 8.76 -8.55
N THR A 114 -5.21 7.71 -7.80
CA THR A 114 -4.33 7.09 -6.80
C THR A 114 -3.03 6.60 -7.43
N PHE A 115 -3.11 5.79 -8.49
CA PHE A 115 -1.92 5.29 -9.16
C PHE A 115 -1.13 6.37 -9.89
N THR A 116 -1.78 7.45 -10.36
CA THR A 116 -1.07 8.61 -10.91
C THR A 116 -0.24 9.30 -9.84
N ILE A 117 -0.82 9.55 -8.66
CA ILE A 117 -0.11 10.16 -7.52
C ILE A 117 1.05 9.27 -7.07
N PHE A 118 0.84 7.97 -6.96
CA PHE A 118 1.88 7.02 -6.60
C PHE A 118 3.01 7.00 -7.63
N SER A 119 2.70 6.93 -8.92
CA SER A 119 3.71 6.97 -9.99
C SER A 119 4.54 8.26 -9.98
N ILE A 120 3.93 9.40 -9.66
CA ILE A 120 4.67 10.67 -9.47
C ILE A 120 5.60 10.55 -8.26
N GLY A 121 5.12 10.01 -7.15
CA GLY A 121 5.94 9.75 -5.96
C GLY A 121 7.13 8.84 -6.27
N ASP A 122 6.91 7.75 -6.99
CA ASP A 122 7.96 6.81 -7.38
C ASP A 122 9.04 7.45 -8.24
N HIS A 123 8.65 8.38 -9.13
CA HIS A 123 9.62 9.17 -9.88
C HIS A 123 10.46 10.08 -8.99
N ILE A 124 9.82 10.77 -8.04
CA ILE A 124 10.50 11.67 -7.10
C ILE A 124 11.47 10.91 -6.19
N PHE A 125 11.05 9.77 -5.67
CA PHE A 125 11.83 8.96 -4.73
C PHE A 125 12.74 7.93 -5.41
N GLY A 126 12.65 7.78 -6.73
CA GLY A 126 13.50 6.88 -7.52
C GLY A 126 13.16 5.40 -7.39
N ASP A 127 11.97 5.04 -6.93
CA ASP A 127 11.53 3.65 -6.82
C ASP A 127 11.02 3.12 -8.17
N ARG A 128 11.95 2.61 -8.98
CA ARG A 128 11.65 2.10 -10.32
C ARG A 128 10.76 0.86 -10.33
N PHE A 129 10.82 0.08 -9.27
CA PHE A 129 10.02 -1.15 -9.19
C PHE A 129 8.55 -0.82 -8.89
N GLU A 130 8.28 0.03 -7.91
CA GLU A 130 6.93 0.51 -7.59
C GLU A 130 6.33 1.28 -8.76
N LEU A 131 7.15 2.09 -9.46
CA LEU A 131 6.72 2.80 -10.66
C LEU A 131 6.16 1.86 -11.72
N LEU A 132 6.84 0.72 -11.97
CA LEU A 132 6.35 -0.30 -12.91
C LEU A 132 5.04 -0.90 -12.42
N GLU A 133 4.95 -1.27 -11.13
CA GLU A 133 3.72 -1.84 -10.55
C GLU A 133 2.55 -0.86 -10.68
N HIS A 134 2.72 0.40 -10.28
CA HIS A 134 1.66 1.42 -10.35
C HIS A 134 1.25 1.74 -11.79
N THR A 135 2.19 1.75 -12.73
CA THR A 135 1.88 1.94 -14.15
C THR A 135 1.07 0.76 -14.71
N LEU A 136 1.40 -0.47 -14.33
CA LEU A 136 0.63 -1.65 -14.74
C LEU A 136 -0.78 -1.63 -14.15
N PHE A 137 -0.94 -1.27 -12.88
CA PHE A 137 -2.27 -1.14 -12.27
C PHE A 137 -3.08 0.00 -12.86
N TRP A 138 -2.44 1.11 -13.20
CA TRP A 138 -3.09 2.20 -13.91
C TRP A 138 -3.66 1.74 -15.25
N PHE A 139 -2.86 1.02 -16.04
CA PHE A 139 -3.30 0.45 -17.31
C PHE A 139 -4.38 -0.61 -17.13
N LEU A 140 -4.23 -1.50 -16.14
CA LEU A 140 -5.24 -2.51 -15.81
C LEU A 140 -6.58 -1.87 -15.42
N THR A 141 -6.54 -0.74 -14.74
CA THR A 141 -7.73 0.03 -14.38
C THR A 141 -8.46 0.55 -15.63
N LEU A 142 -7.74 1.17 -16.56
CA LEU A 142 -8.30 1.59 -17.85
C LEU A 142 -8.85 0.42 -18.65
N PHE A 143 -8.13 -0.69 -18.69
CA PHE A 143 -8.56 -1.88 -19.39
C PHE A 143 -9.84 -2.47 -18.77
N SER A 144 -9.91 -2.50 -17.43
CA SER A 144 -11.11 -2.94 -16.71
C SER A 144 -12.34 -2.07 -17.08
N TRP A 145 -12.15 -0.75 -17.13
CA TRP A 145 -13.20 0.17 -17.55
C TRP A 145 -13.65 -0.07 -19.01
N PHE A 146 -12.68 -0.23 -19.91
CA PHE A 146 -12.95 -0.51 -21.32
C PHE A 146 -13.73 -1.82 -21.49
N VAL A 147 -13.26 -2.92 -20.87
CA VAL A 147 -13.94 -4.23 -20.95
C VAL A 147 -15.35 -4.15 -20.36
N PHE A 148 -15.50 -3.54 -19.19
CA PHE A 148 -16.79 -3.40 -18.52
C PHE A 148 -17.83 -2.70 -19.41
N ASN A 149 -17.45 -1.61 -20.06
CA ASN A 149 -18.33 -0.86 -20.96
C ASN A 149 -18.58 -1.59 -22.30
N ARG A 150 -17.56 -2.30 -22.85
CA ARG A 150 -17.71 -3.04 -24.10
C ARG A 150 -18.70 -4.17 -24.01
N LEU A 151 -18.88 -4.75 -22.84
CA LEU A 151 -19.83 -5.82 -22.58
C LEU A 151 -21.29 -5.34 -22.52
N GLU A 152 -21.51 -4.04 -22.60
CA GLU A 152 -22.81 -3.42 -22.58
C GLU A 152 -23.27 -3.11 -24.01
N HIS A 153 -24.06 -4.00 -24.59
CA HIS A 153 -24.75 -3.70 -25.84
C HIS A 153 -26.11 -3.05 -25.52
N LYS A 154 -26.28 -1.81 -25.99
CA LYS A 154 -27.49 -1.01 -26.01
C LYS A 154 -27.92 -0.31 -24.70
N SER A 155 -27.47 0.90 -24.51
CA SER A 155 -28.25 2.15 -24.38
C SER A 155 -27.30 3.31 -24.02
N ASP A 156 -27.16 4.24 -24.95
CA ASP A 156 -26.34 5.46 -24.85
C ASP A 156 -27.00 6.55 -23.97
N GLU A 157 -27.70 6.20 -22.92
CA GLU A 157 -28.09 7.19 -21.93
C GLU A 157 -26.96 7.38 -20.91
N GLN A 158 -26.39 8.57 -20.87
CA GLN A 158 -25.43 9.00 -19.87
C GLN A 158 -25.91 8.62 -18.47
N ALA A 159 -25.25 7.66 -17.85
CA ALA A 159 -25.56 7.20 -16.52
C ALA A 159 -25.37 8.35 -15.53
N LYS A 160 -26.44 9.05 -15.22
CA LYS A 160 -26.46 10.08 -14.16
C LYS A 160 -26.66 9.38 -12.82
N VAL A 161 -25.80 9.69 -11.85
CA VAL A 161 -26.03 9.25 -10.47
C VAL A 161 -27.31 9.90 -9.95
N LYS A 162 -28.41 9.14 -9.97
CA LYS A 162 -29.76 9.65 -9.71
C LYS A 162 -30.05 9.93 -8.22
N ASP A 163 -29.30 9.30 -7.32
CA ASP A 163 -29.62 9.36 -5.88
C ASP A 163 -28.49 9.98 -5.06
N LYS A 164 -28.59 11.29 -4.81
CA LYS A 164 -27.66 12.05 -3.98
C LYS A 164 -27.54 11.49 -2.55
N ARG A 165 -28.62 10.92 -1.99
CA ARG A 165 -28.60 10.37 -0.62
C ARG A 165 -27.70 9.15 -0.54
N GLN A 166 -27.67 8.31 -1.57
CA GLN A 166 -26.79 7.14 -1.60
C GLN A 166 -25.31 7.55 -1.74
N LEU A 167 -25.01 8.59 -2.52
CA LEU A 167 -23.66 9.15 -2.60
C LEU A 167 -23.19 9.71 -1.26
N ILE A 168 -24.06 10.46 -0.58
CA ILE A 168 -23.75 10.97 0.75
C ILE A 168 -23.53 9.82 1.73
N GLY A 169 -24.39 8.80 1.70
CA GLY A 169 -24.21 7.60 2.53
C GLY A 169 -22.88 6.89 2.24
N ALA A 170 -22.50 6.73 0.99
CA ALA A 170 -21.21 6.15 0.62
C ALA A 170 -20.02 7.00 1.09
N ALA A 171 -20.12 8.32 0.93
CA ALA A 171 -19.08 9.24 1.43
C ALA A 171 -18.93 9.15 2.96
N LEU A 172 -20.02 9.04 3.70
CA LEU A 172 -19.98 8.86 5.15
C LEU A 172 -19.31 7.54 5.55
N VAL A 173 -19.65 6.43 4.87
CA VAL A 173 -18.99 5.13 5.11
C VAL A 173 -17.50 5.21 4.80
N ALA A 174 -17.13 5.85 3.68
CA ALA A 174 -15.74 6.06 3.33
C ALA A 174 -15.00 6.91 4.39
N LEU A 175 -15.61 8.00 4.88
CA LEU A 175 -15.02 8.84 5.92
C LEU A 175 -14.80 8.09 7.24
N VAL A 176 -15.73 7.22 7.64
CA VAL A 176 -15.55 6.37 8.83
C VAL A 176 -14.38 5.42 8.61
N LEU A 177 -14.29 4.78 7.46
CA LEU A 177 -13.21 3.86 7.12
C LEU A 177 -11.85 4.58 7.10
N ILE A 178 -11.79 5.77 6.49
CA ILE A 178 -10.61 6.64 6.49
C ILE A 178 -10.21 7.02 7.92
N GLY A 179 -11.18 7.37 8.77
CA GLY A 179 -10.93 7.70 10.16
C GLY A 179 -10.28 6.54 10.93
N ILE A 180 -10.82 5.33 10.79
CA ILE A 180 -10.27 4.12 11.41
C ILE A 180 -8.86 3.85 10.89
N THR A 181 -8.66 3.93 9.57
CA THR A 181 -7.36 3.67 8.95
C THR A 181 -6.31 4.71 9.36
N SER A 182 -6.68 5.99 9.36
CA SER A 182 -5.79 7.06 9.82
C SER A 182 -5.42 6.92 11.28
N PHE A 183 -6.38 6.60 12.15
CA PHE A 183 -6.10 6.32 13.56
C PHE A 183 -5.11 5.17 13.71
N SER A 184 -5.27 4.09 12.97
CA SER A 184 -4.34 2.96 12.98
C SER A 184 -2.93 3.37 12.52
N ILE A 185 -2.82 4.17 11.45
CA ILE A 185 -1.55 4.67 10.93
C ILE A 185 -0.82 5.50 12.00
N PHE A 186 -1.47 6.51 12.57
CA PHE A 186 -0.85 7.37 13.57
C PHE A 186 -0.51 6.64 14.87
N ASN A 187 -1.36 5.69 15.27
CA ASN A 187 -1.10 4.88 16.46
C ASN A 187 0.09 3.92 16.26
N TYR A 188 0.23 3.33 15.06
CA TYR A 188 1.37 2.50 14.71
C TYR A 188 2.68 3.26 14.91
N ASN A 189 2.77 4.47 14.40
CA ASN A 189 3.98 5.28 14.50
C ASN A 189 4.31 5.71 15.92
N THR A 190 3.33 6.10 16.70
CA THR A 190 3.55 6.50 18.09
C THR A 190 4.16 5.37 18.91
N HIS A 191 3.75 4.12 18.67
CA HIS A 191 4.22 2.99 19.47
C HIS A 191 5.45 2.28 18.90
N PHE A 192 5.59 2.22 17.58
CA PHE A 192 6.62 1.40 16.95
C PHE A 192 7.78 2.24 16.40
N PHE A 193 7.52 3.43 15.89
CA PHE A 193 8.56 4.24 15.28
C PHE A 193 9.52 4.81 16.30
N SER A 194 9.04 5.25 17.46
CA SER A 194 9.89 5.72 18.55
C SER A 194 10.91 4.68 19.03
N ARG A 195 10.53 3.39 18.97
CA ARG A 195 11.41 2.26 19.28
C ARG A 195 12.40 1.91 18.16
N ARG A 196 12.09 2.31 16.92
CA ARG A 196 12.89 1.97 15.73
C ARG A 196 13.86 3.07 15.29
N THR A 197 13.89 4.19 16.01
CA THR A 197 14.86 5.26 15.76
C THR A 197 16.18 5.06 16.49
N ASP A 198 16.29 4.07 17.37
CA ASP A 198 17.49 3.80 18.12
C ASP A 198 18.56 3.11 17.26
N ALA A 199 19.82 3.47 17.52
CA ALA A 199 20.96 2.83 16.88
C ALA A 199 21.04 1.36 17.29
N LEU A 200 21.11 0.48 16.29
CA LEU A 200 21.22 -0.95 16.50
C LEU A 200 22.65 -1.34 16.92
N ALA A 201 22.76 -2.38 17.76
CA ALA A 201 24.04 -2.93 18.13
C ALA A 201 24.58 -3.84 17.02
N ALA A 202 25.88 -3.83 16.81
CA ALA A 202 26.59 -4.76 15.96
C ALA A 202 27.05 -5.97 16.76
N GLU A 203 26.78 -7.16 16.27
CA GLU A 203 27.23 -8.44 16.80
C GLU A 203 28.51 -8.85 16.06
N GLN A 204 29.61 -9.06 16.76
CA GLN A 204 30.82 -9.58 16.15
C GLN A 204 30.65 -11.07 15.84
N ILE A 205 30.83 -11.43 14.57
CA ILE A 205 30.69 -12.81 14.09
C ILE A 205 32.01 -13.39 13.52
N GLY A 206 33.04 -12.56 13.42
CA GLY A 206 34.39 -12.92 12.99
C GLY A 206 35.39 -11.86 13.44
N SER A 207 36.69 -12.05 13.18
CA SER A 207 37.73 -11.11 13.58
C SER A 207 37.45 -9.68 13.06
N ASP A 208 37.01 -9.57 11.82
CA ASP A 208 36.79 -8.32 11.11
C ASP A 208 35.41 -8.20 10.48
N ILE A 209 34.47 -9.03 10.95
CA ILE A 209 33.11 -9.06 10.43
C ILE A 209 32.11 -8.87 11.56
N TYR A 210 31.25 -7.90 11.38
CA TYR A 210 30.18 -7.58 12.31
C TYR A 210 28.82 -7.66 11.59
N LYS A 211 27.79 -8.08 12.31
CA LYS A 211 26.43 -8.24 11.83
C LYS A 211 25.50 -7.31 12.56
N VAL A 212 24.68 -6.56 11.83
CA VAL A 212 23.60 -5.74 12.37
C VAL A 212 22.28 -6.27 11.81
N SER A 213 21.41 -6.72 12.71
CA SER A 213 20.07 -7.17 12.33
C SER A 213 19.11 -6.00 12.29
N PHE A 214 18.67 -5.64 11.09
CA PHE A 214 17.71 -4.58 10.87
C PHE A 214 16.29 -5.15 10.85
N PRO A 215 15.41 -4.74 11.78
CA PRO A 215 14.10 -5.39 11.93
C PRO A 215 13.07 -5.00 10.88
N PHE A 216 13.40 -4.10 9.95
CA PHE A 216 12.51 -3.62 8.89
C PHE A 216 13.33 -3.07 7.73
N LEU A 217 12.73 -2.89 6.57
CA LEU A 217 13.33 -2.20 5.42
C LEU A 217 13.50 -0.71 5.79
N GLY A 218 14.51 -0.45 6.57
CA GLY A 218 14.63 0.63 7.48
C GLY A 218 14.85 1.99 6.90
N GLY A 219 14.57 2.97 7.72
CA GLY A 219 14.94 4.35 7.50
C GLY A 219 16.46 4.55 7.48
N SER A 220 16.94 5.38 6.55
CA SER A 220 18.34 5.80 6.47
C SER A 220 18.88 6.30 7.82
N THR A 221 18.04 6.97 8.59
CA THR A 221 18.39 7.51 9.91
C THR A 221 18.83 6.44 10.91
N VAL A 222 18.14 5.30 10.99
CA VAL A 222 18.52 4.21 11.90
C VAL A 222 19.80 3.54 11.41
N PHE A 223 19.96 3.37 10.11
CA PHE A 223 21.19 2.87 9.51
C PHE A 223 22.38 3.78 9.86
N GLU A 224 22.27 5.08 9.59
CA GLU A 224 23.32 6.06 9.90
C GLU A 224 23.66 6.10 11.38
N LYS A 225 22.65 6.12 12.27
CA LYS A 225 22.86 6.07 13.72
C LYS A 225 23.58 4.79 14.13
N SER A 226 23.23 3.64 13.52
CA SER A 226 23.88 2.36 13.81
C SER A 226 25.35 2.35 13.36
N ILE A 227 25.65 2.90 12.19
CA ILE A 227 27.02 3.05 11.70
C ILE A 227 27.83 4.03 12.57
N ARG A 228 27.25 5.16 12.98
CA ARG A 228 27.90 6.10 13.90
C ARG A 228 28.18 5.45 15.26
N LYS A 229 27.23 4.67 15.79
CA LYS A 229 27.41 3.91 17.02
C LYS A 229 28.54 2.90 16.88
N PHE A 230 28.55 2.13 15.79
CA PHE A 230 29.59 1.16 15.49
C PHE A 230 31.00 1.84 15.47
N LYS A 231 31.14 2.93 14.73
CA LYS A 231 32.43 3.70 14.68
C LYS A 231 32.89 4.22 16.05
N LYS A 232 31.94 4.55 16.93
CA LYS A 232 32.23 5.01 18.29
C LYS A 232 32.65 3.85 19.19
N GLU A 233 32.06 2.69 19.05
CA GLU A 233 32.34 1.48 19.83
C GLU A 233 33.63 0.79 19.35
N HIS A 234 34.00 0.96 18.07
CA HIS A 234 35.18 0.33 17.45
C HIS A 234 36.07 1.38 16.80
N PRO A 235 36.75 2.28 17.59
CA PRO A 235 37.51 3.40 17.05
C PRO A 235 38.78 2.98 16.29
N THR A 236 39.27 1.78 16.57
CA THR A 236 40.48 1.21 15.91
C THR A 236 40.16 0.50 14.61
N LYS A 237 38.87 0.29 14.31
CA LYS A 237 38.41 -0.39 13.08
C LYS A 237 38.04 0.63 12.01
N MET A 238 38.47 0.38 10.79
CA MET A 238 38.02 1.07 9.59
C MET A 238 37.04 0.21 8.82
N ILE A 239 35.93 0.79 8.40
CA ILE A 239 34.91 0.08 7.62
C ILE A 239 35.34 0.06 6.17
N ASN A 240 35.59 -1.13 5.61
CA ASN A 240 35.90 -1.33 4.21
C ASN A 240 34.64 -1.49 3.36
N HIS A 241 33.76 -2.37 3.79
CA HIS A 241 32.54 -2.68 3.04
C HIS A 241 31.35 -2.90 3.97
N ILE A 242 30.16 -2.59 3.47
CA ILE A 242 28.90 -2.93 4.12
C ILE A 242 28.05 -3.71 3.08
N TYR A 243 27.82 -4.99 3.38
CA TYR A 243 26.96 -5.83 2.56
C TYR A 243 25.57 -5.90 3.18
N THR A 244 24.54 -5.71 2.36
CA THR A 244 23.14 -5.87 2.77
C THR A 244 22.60 -7.18 2.23
N VAL A 245 22.03 -8.00 3.12
CA VAL A 245 21.41 -9.27 2.75
C VAL A 245 19.99 -9.29 3.28
N PRO A 246 18.98 -9.62 2.45
CA PRO A 246 17.63 -9.84 2.94
C PRO A 246 17.62 -10.95 3.97
N LYS A 247 16.88 -10.79 5.06
CA LYS A 247 16.63 -11.89 5.97
C LYS A 247 15.84 -12.98 5.25
N PRO A 248 16.03 -14.27 5.61
CA PRO A 248 15.23 -15.35 5.06
C PRO A 248 13.76 -15.07 5.24
N LEU A 249 12.97 -15.22 4.18
CA LEU A 249 11.51 -15.13 4.21
C LEU A 249 10.97 -16.19 5.17
N ARG A 250 10.53 -15.78 6.32
CA ARG A 250 9.76 -16.62 7.22
C ARG A 250 8.29 -16.29 7.02
N LEU A 251 7.45 -17.32 6.93
CA LEU A 251 6.00 -17.23 6.66
C LEU A 251 5.19 -16.26 7.58
N LYS A 252 5.81 -15.63 8.57
CA LYS A 252 5.14 -14.77 9.54
C LYS A 252 5.82 -13.42 9.83
N LYS A 253 6.97 -13.09 9.21
CA LYS A 253 7.61 -11.77 9.39
C LYS A 253 8.45 -11.43 8.18
N ALA A 254 8.14 -10.33 7.49
CA ALA A 254 9.06 -9.67 6.57
C ALA A 254 10.17 -9.04 7.41
N ASP A 255 11.23 -9.75 7.58
CA ASP A 255 12.19 -9.49 8.65
C ASP A 255 13.34 -8.59 8.25
N GLY A 256 13.13 -7.61 7.38
CA GLY A 256 14.12 -6.60 7.19
C GLY A 256 15.42 -7.08 6.52
N LEU A 257 16.50 -6.39 6.81
CA LEU A 257 17.82 -6.61 6.24
C LEU A 257 18.82 -7.00 7.32
N ILE A 258 19.86 -7.72 6.91
CA ILE A 258 21.06 -7.92 7.69
C ILE A 258 22.16 -7.09 7.02
N PHE A 259 22.88 -6.30 7.81
CA PHE A 259 24.09 -5.63 7.37
C PHE A 259 25.29 -6.41 7.91
N TYR A 260 26.19 -6.76 7.01
CA TYR A 260 27.53 -7.24 7.37
C TYR A 260 28.51 -6.08 7.18
N ILE A 261 29.12 -5.65 8.28
CA ILE A 261 30.18 -4.63 8.28
C ILE A 261 31.51 -5.37 8.25
N VAL A 262 32.26 -5.20 7.18
CA VAL A 262 33.61 -5.73 7.04
C VAL A 262 34.60 -4.62 7.36
N THR A 263 35.52 -4.89 8.26
CA THR A 263 36.48 -3.92 8.77
C THR A 263 37.89 -4.37 8.55
N GLU A 264 38.83 -3.44 8.71
CA GLU A 264 40.25 -3.67 8.89
C GLU A 264 40.76 -2.80 10.04
N ASP A 265 41.92 -3.15 10.62
CA ASP A 265 42.53 -2.32 11.63
C ASP A 265 43.05 -1.03 11.00
N ARG A 266 42.85 0.08 11.70
CA ARG A 266 43.47 1.35 11.28
C ARG A 266 44.98 1.23 11.35
N PRO A 267 45.67 1.72 10.32
CA PRO A 267 47.14 1.76 10.33
C PRO A 267 47.72 2.59 11.47
#